data_735375e8f19fb598fa5eca2b2d11f206
#
_entry.id   735375e8f19fb598fa5eca2b2d11f206
#
_cell.length_a   1.000
_cell.length_b   1.000
_cell.length_c   1.000
_cell.angle_alpha   90.00
_cell.angle_beta   90.00
_cell.angle_gamma   90.00
#
_symmetry.space_group_name_H-M   'P 1'
#
loop_
_entity.id
_entity.type
_entity.pdbx_description
1 polymer ?
#
loop_
_entity_poly.entity_id
_entity_poly.type
_entity_poly.pdbx_seq_one_letter_code
_entity_poly.pdbx_strand_id
1 'polypeptide(L)'
;RQRQDVYKRQIKALKASVDVLTMSATPIPRTLEMSMAGIREMSTILTPPEDRHPVLTYVGAYEDKQVAAAIRRELLRDGQTFFIHNKVSDIEKKARELRDLVPEARVVVAHGQMNEEVLEQTVQGFWDREYDVLVCTTIVETGLDIANANTLIVENAHHMGLSQLHQLRGRVGRSRERGYAYFLYPKGATLTETSYDRLATIAQNNDLGAGMAVAMKDLEMRGAGNVLGAQQSGHIAGVGFDLYVRLVGEAVETFKSLARGEAPTVTDEGPKEIRIDLPVDAHIPEAYIDSERLRLEVYRKLAASQDDDDLKAVIEEMEDRFGPLPQEVLRLLSVARLRHQARRAGVSDITVQGTRIKFHPVELP
;
A
#
# COMPACT_ATOMS: atom_id res chain seq x y z
N ARG A 1 3.80 21.64 5.82
CA ARG A 1 2.48 21.07 5.47
C ARG A 1 1.55 22.14 4.88
N GLN A 2 1.32 23.30 5.49
CA GLN A 2 0.41 24.34 4.95
C GLN A 2 0.81 24.84 3.55
N ARG A 3 2.10 25.07 3.25
CA ARG A 3 2.55 25.50 1.92
C ARG A 3 2.31 24.42 0.86
N GLN A 4 2.55 23.14 1.15
CA GLN A 4 2.27 22.05 0.22
C GLN A 4 0.78 21.93 -0.12
N ASP A 5 -0.11 22.19 0.83
CA ASP A 5 -1.56 22.14 0.59
C ASP A 5 -2.06 23.30 -0.28
N VAL A 6 -1.42 24.48 -0.18
CA VAL A 6 -1.70 25.63 -1.06
C VAL A 6 -1.28 25.33 -2.49
N TYR A 7 -0.06 24.81 -2.72
CA TYR A 7 0.39 24.39 -4.05
C TYR A 7 -0.50 23.29 -4.67
N LYS A 8 -0.89 22.31 -3.88
CA LYS A 8 -1.81 21.25 -4.33
C LYS A 8 -3.18 21.80 -4.76
N ARG A 9 -3.70 22.82 -4.06
CA ARG A 9 -4.96 23.49 -4.44
C ARG A 9 -4.82 24.31 -5.72
N GLN A 10 -3.71 25.03 -5.88
CA GLN A 10 -3.42 25.79 -7.11
C GLN A 10 -3.27 24.87 -8.32
N ILE A 11 -2.53 23.76 -8.21
CA ILE A 11 -2.42 22.75 -9.27
C ILE A 11 -3.79 22.12 -9.59
N LYS A 12 -4.65 21.90 -8.58
CA LYS A 12 -6.01 21.41 -8.81
C LYS A 12 -6.87 22.40 -9.62
N ALA A 13 -6.72 23.70 -9.38
CA ALA A 13 -7.45 24.73 -10.13
C ALA A 13 -7.00 24.80 -11.60
N LEU A 14 -5.71 24.59 -11.87
CA LEU A 14 -5.15 24.55 -13.22
C LEU A 14 -5.59 23.32 -14.03
N LYS A 15 -5.97 22.23 -13.37
CA LYS A 15 -6.42 21.00 -14.04
C LYS A 15 -7.64 21.16 -14.95
N ALA A 16 -8.41 22.21 -14.76
CA ALA A 16 -9.59 22.49 -15.59
C ALA A 16 -9.23 22.98 -17.01
N SER A 17 -7.99 23.44 -17.23
CA SER A 17 -7.56 24.11 -18.47
C SER A 17 -6.27 23.54 -19.07
N VAL A 18 -5.64 22.56 -18.44
CA VAL A 18 -4.37 21.96 -18.91
C VAL A 18 -4.36 20.45 -18.71
N ASP A 19 -3.65 19.77 -19.62
CA ASP A 19 -3.36 18.33 -19.45
C ASP A 19 -2.35 18.13 -18.31
N VAL A 20 -2.63 17.14 -17.45
CA VAL A 20 -1.79 16.89 -16.27
C VAL A 20 -1.26 15.47 -16.29
N LEU A 21 0.04 15.33 -16.50
CA LEU A 21 0.78 14.09 -16.31
C LEU A 21 1.29 14.01 -14.88
N THR A 22 0.96 12.92 -14.19
CA THR A 22 1.49 12.62 -12.86
C THR A 22 2.39 11.41 -12.96
N MET A 23 3.63 11.55 -12.52
CA MET A 23 4.58 10.43 -12.46
C MET A 23 4.83 10.06 -11.00
N SER A 24 4.91 8.76 -10.72
CA SER A 24 5.25 8.24 -9.40
C SER A 24 6.14 7.01 -9.53
N ALA A 25 7.17 6.93 -8.72
CA ALA A 25 8.02 5.75 -8.64
C ALA A 25 7.32 4.57 -7.93
N THR A 26 6.35 4.88 -7.08
CA THR A 26 5.52 3.91 -6.39
C THR A 26 4.07 4.28 -6.61
N PRO A 27 3.21 3.38 -7.11
CA PRO A 27 1.79 3.67 -7.21
C PRO A 27 1.27 3.99 -5.82
N ILE A 28 0.75 5.21 -5.65
CA ILE A 28 0.08 5.58 -4.42
C ILE A 28 -1.25 4.81 -4.42
N PRO A 29 -1.61 4.06 -3.36
CA PRO A 29 -2.84 3.27 -3.31
C PRO A 29 -4.06 4.02 -3.83
N ARG A 30 -4.25 5.28 -3.43
CA ARG A 30 -5.35 6.14 -3.89
C ARG A 30 -5.30 6.43 -5.40
N THR A 31 -4.13 6.58 -6.01
CA THR A 31 -4.00 6.80 -7.46
C THR A 31 -4.30 5.52 -8.22
N LEU A 32 -3.88 4.38 -7.67
CA LEU A 32 -4.19 3.06 -8.19
C LEU A 32 -5.70 2.78 -8.14
N GLU A 33 -6.35 3.05 -7.00
CA GLU A 33 -7.81 2.99 -6.84
C GLU A 33 -8.54 3.81 -7.92
N MET A 34 -8.11 5.06 -8.14
CA MET A 34 -8.69 5.94 -9.16
C MET A 34 -8.49 5.43 -10.58
N SER A 35 -7.36 4.78 -10.87
CA SER A 35 -7.10 4.16 -12.16
C SER A 35 -7.96 2.92 -12.37
N MET A 36 -8.07 2.07 -11.35
CA MET A 36 -8.91 0.88 -11.37
C MET A 36 -10.41 1.24 -11.51
N ALA A 37 -10.83 2.35 -10.94
CA ALA A 37 -12.18 2.90 -11.11
C ALA A 37 -12.42 3.58 -12.48
N GLY A 38 -11.43 3.58 -13.38
CA GLY A 38 -11.55 4.19 -14.71
C GLY A 38 -11.57 5.73 -14.71
N ILE A 39 -11.22 6.37 -13.57
CA ILE A 39 -11.19 7.84 -13.43
C ILE A 39 -9.93 8.42 -14.07
N ARG A 40 -8.86 7.63 -14.14
CA ARG A 40 -7.58 8.01 -14.72
C ARG A 40 -7.00 6.86 -15.53
N GLU A 41 -6.45 7.22 -16.67
CA GLU A 41 -5.58 6.30 -17.39
C GLU A 41 -4.23 6.20 -16.69
N MET A 42 -3.67 5.00 -16.68
CA MET A 42 -2.38 4.72 -16.06
C MET A 42 -1.55 3.85 -16.99
N SER A 43 -0.35 4.30 -17.29
CA SER A 43 0.67 3.51 -17.96
C SER A 43 1.75 3.10 -16.96
N THR A 44 2.18 1.86 -17.03
CA THR A 44 3.20 1.31 -16.15
C THR A 44 4.47 1.04 -16.95
N ILE A 45 5.60 1.60 -16.49
CA ILE A 45 6.93 1.35 -17.07
C ILE A 45 7.55 0.23 -16.22
N LEU A 46 7.67 -0.96 -16.81
CA LEU A 46 8.18 -2.16 -16.12
C LEU A 46 9.63 -2.50 -16.50
N THR A 47 10.15 -1.90 -17.58
CA THR A 47 11.53 -2.15 -18.03
C THR A 47 12.50 -1.31 -17.19
N PRO A 48 13.33 -1.94 -16.34
CA PRO A 48 14.35 -1.22 -15.59
C PRO A 48 15.49 -0.76 -16.48
N PRO A 49 16.28 0.26 -16.07
CA PRO A 49 17.55 0.57 -16.72
C PRO A 49 18.51 -0.63 -16.70
N GLU A 50 19.28 -0.83 -17.78
CA GLU A 50 20.16 -1.99 -17.95
C GLU A 50 21.20 -2.16 -16.83
N ASP A 51 21.70 -1.06 -16.27
CA ASP A 51 22.74 -1.05 -15.23
C ASP A 51 22.21 -1.16 -13.80
N ARG A 52 20.90 -1.36 -13.61
CA ARG A 52 20.30 -1.37 -12.28
C ARG A 52 20.09 -2.78 -11.75
N HIS A 53 20.64 -3.06 -10.57
CA HIS A 53 20.46 -4.32 -9.87
C HIS A 53 19.32 -4.26 -8.86
N PRO A 54 18.57 -5.35 -8.64
CA PRO A 54 17.63 -5.47 -7.52
C PRO A 54 18.34 -5.26 -6.18
N VAL A 55 17.67 -4.56 -5.27
CA VAL A 55 18.16 -4.37 -3.91
C VAL A 55 17.95 -5.64 -3.11
N LEU A 56 19.02 -6.24 -2.63
CA LEU A 56 18.93 -7.42 -1.77
C LEU A 56 18.31 -7.03 -0.42
N THR A 57 17.14 -7.58 -0.16
CA THR A 57 16.34 -7.24 1.01
C THR A 57 16.43 -8.35 2.07
N TYR A 58 16.79 -7.96 3.27
CA TYR A 58 16.81 -8.81 4.46
C TYR A 58 15.76 -8.33 5.46
N VAL A 59 15.01 -9.25 6.02
CA VAL A 59 14.05 -9.00 7.11
C VAL A 59 14.37 -9.90 8.28
N GLY A 60 14.54 -9.35 9.47
CA GLY A 60 14.90 -10.14 10.63
C GLY A 60 14.94 -9.37 11.96
N ALA A 61 15.26 -10.09 13.04
CA ALA A 61 15.48 -9.48 14.32
C ALA A 61 16.75 -8.59 14.31
N TYR A 62 16.73 -7.50 15.05
CA TYR A 62 17.87 -6.62 15.21
C TYR A 62 19.02 -7.34 15.96
N GLU A 63 20.18 -7.38 15.35
CA GLU A 63 21.41 -7.91 15.94
C GLU A 63 22.60 -6.98 15.65
N ASP A 64 23.29 -6.53 16.71
CA ASP A 64 24.42 -5.60 16.60
C ASP A 64 25.51 -6.13 15.65
N LYS A 65 25.82 -7.43 15.72
CA LYS A 65 26.82 -8.07 14.84
C LYS A 65 26.45 -7.96 13.37
N GLN A 66 25.17 -8.10 13.04
CA GLN A 66 24.69 -8.00 11.66
C GLN A 66 24.72 -6.56 11.17
N VAL A 67 24.30 -5.61 12.00
CA VAL A 67 24.37 -4.18 11.70
C VAL A 67 25.83 -3.75 11.48
N ALA A 68 26.74 -4.13 12.37
CA ALA A 68 28.16 -3.85 12.23
C ALA A 68 28.73 -4.44 10.94
N ALA A 69 28.40 -5.69 10.62
CA ALA A 69 28.85 -6.35 9.40
C ALA A 69 28.33 -5.65 8.14
N ALA A 70 27.07 -5.18 8.14
CA ALA A 70 26.47 -4.45 7.04
C ALA A 70 27.18 -3.11 6.79
N ILE A 71 27.45 -2.33 7.86
CA ILE A 71 28.16 -1.06 7.76
C ILE A 71 29.60 -1.28 7.30
N ARG A 72 30.35 -2.23 7.90
CA ARG A 72 31.73 -2.54 7.51
C ARG A 72 31.84 -2.99 6.06
N ARG A 73 30.90 -3.80 5.58
CA ARG A 73 30.87 -4.19 4.17
C ARG A 73 30.74 -2.96 3.26
N GLU A 74 29.94 -1.96 3.66
CA GLU A 74 29.78 -0.74 2.90
C GLU A 74 31.06 0.11 2.91
N LEU A 75 31.71 0.24 4.06
CA LEU A 75 32.98 0.93 4.20
C LEU A 75 34.09 0.30 3.32
N LEU A 76 34.13 -1.03 3.23
CA LEU A 76 35.14 -1.74 2.41
C LEU A 76 35.02 -1.50 0.91
N ARG A 77 33.90 -0.97 0.43
CA ARG A 77 33.68 -0.62 -0.97
C ARG A 77 33.48 0.90 -1.18
N ASP A 78 33.93 1.70 -0.22
CA ASP A 78 33.82 3.17 -0.23
C ASP A 78 32.37 3.68 -0.40
N GLY A 79 31.39 2.90 0.02
CA GLY A 79 29.98 3.24 0.00
C GLY A 79 29.49 3.86 1.29
N GLN A 80 28.23 4.29 1.30
CA GLN A 80 27.59 4.94 2.43
C GLN A 80 26.32 4.20 2.87
N THR A 81 25.95 4.38 4.14
CA THR A 81 24.81 3.70 4.77
C THR A 81 23.78 4.69 5.27
N PHE A 82 22.51 4.51 4.92
CA PHE A 82 21.37 5.11 5.61
C PHE A 82 20.96 4.22 6.77
N PHE A 83 20.91 4.79 7.98
CA PHE A 83 20.35 4.15 9.15
C PHE A 83 19.10 4.89 9.59
N ILE A 84 17.93 4.27 9.43
CA ILE A 84 16.64 4.88 9.75
C ILE A 84 16.25 4.55 11.19
N HIS A 85 16.15 5.61 12.01
CA HIS A 85 15.70 5.56 13.39
C HIS A 85 14.59 6.60 13.60
N ASN A 86 13.34 6.13 13.73
CA ASN A 86 12.15 6.99 13.64
C ASN A 86 11.78 7.75 14.93
N LYS A 87 12.70 7.89 15.85
CA LYS A 87 12.45 8.56 17.12
C LYS A 87 13.51 9.61 17.39
N VAL A 88 13.12 10.89 17.28
CA VAL A 88 14.04 12.03 17.44
C VAL A 88 14.62 12.10 18.86
N SER A 89 13.83 11.75 19.89
CA SER A 89 14.25 11.91 21.30
C SER A 89 15.45 11.08 21.71
N ASP A 90 15.76 10.00 21.00
CA ASP A 90 16.88 9.09 21.30
C ASP A 90 17.80 8.81 20.09
N ILE A 91 17.63 9.55 18.99
CA ILE A 91 18.43 9.39 17.77
C ILE A 91 19.94 9.62 18.03
N GLU A 92 20.29 10.59 18.87
CA GLU A 92 21.67 10.85 19.28
C GLU A 92 22.25 9.72 20.12
N LYS A 93 21.42 9.07 20.94
CA LYS A 93 21.84 7.88 21.68
C LYS A 93 22.13 6.74 20.70
N LYS A 94 21.26 6.52 19.70
CA LYS A 94 21.46 5.51 18.67
C LYS A 94 22.73 5.78 17.86
N ALA A 95 23.00 7.01 17.50
CA ALA A 95 24.22 7.38 16.78
C ALA A 95 25.49 7.09 17.61
N ARG A 96 25.45 7.32 18.93
CA ARG A 96 26.55 6.94 19.82
C ARG A 96 26.75 5.43 19.89
N GLU A 97 25.67 4.66 20.03
CA GLU A 97 25.71 3.20 20.00
C GLU A 97 26.35 2.69 18.70
N LEU A 98 26.03 3.29 17.56
CA LEU A 98 26.64 2.92 16.27
C LEU A 98 28.12 3.32 16.18
N ARG A 99 28.54 4.47 16.75
CA ARG A 99 29.97 4.86 16.83
C ARG A 99 30.76 3.88 17.71
N ASP A 100 30.16 3.40 18.81
CA ASP A 100 30.80 2.41 19.68
C ASP A 100 30.86 1.03 18.99
N LEU A 101 29.83 0.68 18.20
CA LEU A 101 29.74 -0.60 17.49
C LEU A 101 30.69 -0.69 16.28
N VAL A 102 30.86 0.43 15.56
CA VAL A 102 31.73 0.55 14.37
C VAL A 102 32.57 1.83 14.50
N PRO A 103 33.62 1.82 15.35
CA PRO A 103 34.42 3.02 15.64
C PRO A 103 35.11 3.63 14.41
N GLU A 104 35.34 2.82 13.40
CA GLU A 104 35.93 3.26 12.12
C GLU A 104 34.98 4.06 11.23
N ALA A 105 33.66 4.03 11.50
CA ALA A 105 32.67 4.74 10.69
C ALA A 105 32.43 6.17 11.19
N ARG A 106 32.41 7.12 10.27
CA ARG A 106 32.04 8.52 10.54
C ARG A 106 30.51 8.64 10.52
N VAL A 107 29.92 8.72 11.70
CA VAL A 107 28.46 8.73 11.88
C VAL A 107 27.94 10.12 12.16
N VAL A 108 26.93 10.56 11.39
CA VAL A 108 26.25 11.83 11.54
C VAL A 108 24.74 11.64 11.70
N VAL A 109 24.06 12.59 12.33
CA VAL A 109 22.61 12.57 12.58
C VAL A 109 21.91 13.65 11.79
N ALA A 110 20.72 13.30 11.22
CA ALA A 110 19.84 14.26 10.57
C ALA A 110 18.36 13.97 10.89
N HIS A 111 17.62 14.99 11.33
CA HIS A 111 16.19 14.86 11.62
C HIS A 111 15.45 16.20 11.42
N GLY A 112 14.12 16.14 11.22
CA GLY A 112 13.30 17.29 10.85
C GLY A 112 13.09 18.35 11.93
N GLN A 113 13.63 18.16 13.15
CA GLN A 113 13.61 19.19 14.21
C GLN A 113 14.94 19.98 14.29
N MET A 114 15.93 19.63 13.44
CA MET A 114 17.15 20.40 13.33
C MET A 114 16.87 21.76 12.65
N ASN A 115 17.73 22.73 12.91
CA ASN A 115 17.74 23.97 12.14
C ASN A 115 17.97 23.63 10.67
N GLU A 116 17.24 24.30 9.77
CA GLU A 116 17.26 24.03 8.33
C GLU A 116 18.68 24.13 7.75
N GLU A 117 19.44 25.15 8.16
CA GLU A 117 20.81 25.37 7.74
C GLU A 117 21.77 24.25 8.18
N VAL A 118 21.65 23.81 9.44
CA VAL A 118 22.45 22.67 9.98
C VAL A 118 22.07 21.37 9.28
N LEU A 119 20.80 21.17 9.02
CA LEU A 119 20.31 19.99 8.30
C LEU A 119 20.86 19.95 6.88
N GLU A 120 20.84 21.09 6.16
CA GLU A 120 21.38 21.20 4.81
C GLU A 120 22.88 20.92 4.78
N GLN A 121 23.65 21.53 5.69
CA GLN A 121 25.09 21.28 5.83
C GLN A 121 25.39 19.81 6.12
N THR A 122 24.61 19.17 7.00
CA THR A 122 24.78 17.75 7.35
C THR A 122 24.54 16.84 6.15
N VAL A 123 23.47 17.12 5.42
CA VAL A 123 23.13 16.35 4.20
C VAL A 123 24.17 16.58 3.11
N GLN A 124 24.65 17.81 2.95
CA GLN A 124 25.71 18.14 2.00
C GLN A 124 27.02 17.40 2.36
N GLY A 125 27.45 17.43 3.63
CA GLY A 125 28.62 16.69 4.09
C GLY A 125 28.50 15.19 3.87
N PHE A 126 27.29 14.62 4.04
CA PHE A 126 27.05 13.22 3.70
C PHE A 126 27.13 12.98 2.18
N TRP A 127 26.62 13.89 1.36
CA TRP A 127 26.78 13.84 -0.10
C TRP A 127 28.25 13.89 -0.52
N ASP A 128 29.03 14.77 0.10
CA ASP A 128 30.46 14.98 -0.17
C ASP A 128 31.36 13.90 0.43
N ARG A 129 30.75 12.83 1.01
CA ARG A 129 31.43 11.68 1.62
C ARG A 129 32.29 12.03 2.85
N GLU A 130 31.95 13.09 3.56
CA GLU A 130 32.54 13.41 4.86
C GLU A 130 32.11 12.42 5.94
N TYR A 131 30.95 11.79 5.73
CA TYR A 131 30.34 10.80 6.63
C TYR A 131 29.99 9.51 5.91
N ASP A 132 30.12 8.39 6.63
CA ASP A 132 29.90 7.04 6.12
C ASP A 132 28.49 6.53 6.46
N VAL A 133 27.95 6.98 7.61
CA VAL A 133 26.63 6.56 8.09
C VAL A 133 25.78 7.79 8.43
N LEU A 134 24.63 7.93 7.80
CA LEU A 134 23.62 8.92 8.13
C LEU A 134 22.51 8.28 8.96
N VAL A 135 22.47 8.59 10.26
CA VAL A 135 21.37 8.21 11.14
C VAL A 135 20.28 9.25 11.02
N CYS A 136 19.10 8.86 10.53
CA CYS A 136 18.05 9.84 10.27
C CYS A 136 16.66 9.28 10.52
N THR A 137 15.70 10.18 10.67
CA THR A 137 14.28 9.84 10.59
C THR A 137 13.87 9.66 9.12
N THR A 138 12.58 9.52 8.83
CA THR A 138 12.04 9.36 7.47
C THR A 138 12.26 10.57 6.53
N ILE A 139 13.18 11.49 6.86
CA ILE A 139 13.58 12.61 5.98
C ILE A 139 14.06 12.10 4.62
N VAL A 140 14.66 10.93 4.57
CA VAL A 140 15.12 10.29 3.33
C VAL A 140 13.97 10.03 2.34
N GLU A 141 12.72 9.96 2.80
CA GLU A 141 11.54 9.87 1.93
C GLU A 141 11.35 11.13 1.05
N THR A 142 11.87 12.28 1.47
CA THR A 142 11.63 13.58 0.80
C THR A 142 12.46 13.85 -0.44
N GLY A 143 13.21 12.85 -0.94
CA GLY A 143 13.85 12.97 -2.26
C GLY A 143 15.36 13.07 -2.25
N LEU A 144 16.05 12.74 -1.16
CA LEU A 144 17.51 12.63 -1.16
C LEU A 144 17.96 11.56 -2.16
N ASP A 145 18.72 11.97 -3.15
CA ASP A 145 19.32 11.09 -4.18
C ASP A 145 20.82 11.02 -3.99
N ILE A 146 21.28 10.08 -3.18
CA ILE A 146 22.70 9.89 -2.90
C ILE A 146 23.16 8.60 -3.55
N ALA A 147 23.79 8.73 -4.71
CA ALA A 147 24.19 7.59 -5.54
C ALA A 147 25.13 6.61 -4.82
N ASN A 148 25.93 7.08 -3.86
CA ASN A 148 26.89 6.28 -3.10
C ASN A 148 26.28 5.57 -1.87
N ALA A 149 25.05 5.88 -1.50
CA ALA A 149 24.35 5.21 -0.41
C ALA A 149 23.75 3.89 -0.92
N ASN A 150 24.44 2.79 -0.71
CA ASN A 150 24.05 1.48 -1.22
C ASN A 150 23.55 0.53 -0.13
N THR A 151 23.66 0.87 1.14
CA THR A 151 23.09 0.12 2.24
C THR A 151 22.05 0.95 2.99
N LEU A 152 20.87 0.37 3.20
CA LEU A 152 19.80 0.88 4.03
C LEU A 152 19.56 -0.05 5.22
N ILE A 153 19.57 0.49 6.42
CA ILE A 153 19.20 -0.22 7.64
C ILE A 153 18.00 0.50 8.28
N VAL A 154 16.91 -0.19 8.46
CA VAL A 154 15.68 0.35 9.05
C VAL A 154 15.42 -0.36 10.37
N GLU A 155 15.57 0.35 11.47
CA GLU A 155 15.23 -0.13 12.80
C GLU A 155 13.73 0.01 13.05
N ASN A 156 13.14 -0.95 13.75
CA ASN A 156 11.70 -0.97 14.03
C ASN A 156 10.81 -0.94 12.76
N ALA A 157 11.25 -1.63 11.71
CA ALA A 157 10.56 -1.68 10.42
C ALA A 157 9.10 -2.19 10.50
N HIS A 158 8.76 -2.99 11.53
CA HIS A 158 7.42 -3.51 11.77
C HIS A 158 6.37 -2.43 12.09
N HIS A 159 6.79 -1.22 12.46
CA HIS A 159 5.91 -0.07 12.65
C HIS A 159 5.66 0.74 11.36
N MET A 160 6.36 0.43 10.27
CA MET A 160 6.25 1.16 9.03
C MET A 160 5.20 0.54 8.09
N GLY A 161 4.59 1.38 7.28
CA GLY A 161 3.70 0.94 6.20
C GLY A 161 4.46 0.31 5.03
N LEU A 162 3.82 -0.60 4.30
CA LEU A 162 4.44 -1.32 3.18
C LEU A 162 4.93 -0.37 2.09
N SER A 163 4.13 0.62 1.69
CA SER A 163 4.54 1.66 0.72
C SER A 163 5.75 2.44 1.20
N GLN A 164 5.83 2.74 2.51
CA GLN A 164 6.95 3.45 3.11
C GLN A 164 8.24 2.63 3.06
N LEU A 165 8.18 1.35 3.43
CA LEU A 165 9.30 0.41 3.33
C LEU A 165 9.79 0.30 1.88
N HIS A 166 8.87 0.21 0.92
CA HIS A 166 9.21 0.15 -0.50
C HIS A 166 9.89 1.45 -0.99
N GLN A 167 9.39 2.62 -0.59
CA GLN A 167 10.01 3.91 -0.92
C GLN A 167 11.41 4.04 -0.35
N LEU A 168 11.61 3.66 0.93
CA LEU A 168 12.91 3.65 1.58
C LEU A 168 13.89 2.71 0.86
N ARG A 169 13.46 1.49 0.52
CA ARG A 169 14.28 0.55 -0.26
C ARG A 169 14.73 1.15 -1.59
N GLY A 170 13.85 1.89 -2.25
CA GLY A 170 14.15 2.57 -3.51
C GLY A 170 15.16 3.71 -3.40
N ARG A 171 15.63 4.06 -2.19
CA ARG A 171 16.66 5.11 -1.99
C ARG A 171 18.09 4.60 -2.10
N VAL A 172 18.28 3.28 -2.08
CA VAL A 172 19.60 2.65 -2.22
C VAL A 172 19.71 1.84 -3.50
N GLY A 173 20.94 1.51 -3.91
CA GLY A 173 21.17 0.76 -5.15
C GLY A 173 20.82 1.56 -6.40
N ARG A 174 21.09 2.86 -6.40
CA ARG A 174 20.85 3.76 -7.54
C ARG A 174 22.03 3.89 -8.49
N SER A 175 23.18 3.37 -8.09
CA SER A 175 24.37 3.25 -8.91
C SER A 175 24.51 1.84 -9.50
N ARG A 176 25.65 1.58 -10.16
CA ARG A 176 26.02 0.23 -10.63
C ARG A 176 26.30 -0.74 -9.49
N GLU A 177 26.52 -0.21 -8.29
CA GLU A 177 26.78 -1.01 -7.11
C GLU A 177 25.51 -1.67 -6.58
N ARG A 178 25.63 -2.91 -6.11
CA ARG A 178 24.49 -3.64 -5.55
C ARG A 178 24.04 -3.02 -4.26
N GLY A 179 22.74 -2.69 -4.19
CA GLY A 179 22.09 -2.18 -2.98
C GLY A 179 21.67 -3.28 -2.02
N TYR A 180 21.66 -2.95 -0.73
CA TYR A 180 21.20 -3.81 0.36
C TYR A 180 20.24 -3.07 1.27
N ALA A 181 19.14 -3.71 1.65
CA ALA A 181 18.16 -3.17 2.58
C ALA A 181 17.92 -4.15 3.72
N TYR A 182 18.08 -3.70 4.95
CA TYR A 182 17.83 -4.45 6.17
C TYR A 182 16.61 -3.86 6.87
N PHE A 183 15.52 -4.59 6.92
CA PHE A 183 14.32 -4.24 7.67
C PHE A 183 14.29 -5.05 8.98
N LEU A 184 14.62 -4.36 10.06
CA LEU A 184 14.88 -5.00 11.35
C LEU A 184 13.76 -4.70 12.34
N TYR A 185 13.43 -5.68 13.18
CA TYR A 185 12.50 -5.55 14.29
C TYR A 185 13.19 -5.93 15.61
N PRO A 186 12.74 -5.45 16.79
CA PRO A 186 13.40 -5.73 18.05
C PRO A 186 13.44 -7.22 18.34
N LYS A 187 14.57 -7.69 18.88
CA LYS A 187 14.71 -9.09 19.29
C LYS A 187 13.67 -9.44 20.35
N GLY A 188 12.93 -10.51 20.14
CA GLY A 188 11.85 -10.95 21.04
C GLY A 188 10.54 -10.19 20.88
N ALA A 189 10.42 -9.26 19.92
CA ALA A 189 9.14 -8.61 19.64
C ALA A 189 8.13 -9.60 19.06
N THR A 190 6.92 -9.57 19.59
CA THR A 190 5.77 -10.28 19.00
C THR A 190 5.22 -9.40 17.88
N LEU A 191 5.39 -9.85 16.63
CA LEU A 191 4.85 -9.16 15.47
C LEU A 191 3.34 -9.43 15.37
N THR A 192 2.57 -8.42 15.05
CA THR A 192 1.17 -8.62 14.62
C THR A 192 1.16 -9.29 13.25
N GLU A 193 0.10 -10.03 12.94
CA GLU A 193 -0.10 -10.66 11.62
C GLU A 193 0.12 -9.66 10.49
N THR A 194 -0.52 -8.49 10.55
CA THR A 194 -0.38 -7.42 9.56
C THR A 194 1.07 -6.90 9.44
N SER A 195 1.83 -6.84 10.54
CA SER A 195 3.23 -6.42 10.50
C SER A 195 4.10 -7.50 9.86
N TYR A 196 3.82 -8.75 10.16
CA TYR A 196 4.49 -9.90 9.55
C TYR A 196 4.25 -9.93 8.03
N ASP A 197 2.99 -9.78 7.59
CA ASP A 197 2.62 -9.79 6.17
C ASP A 197 3.28 -8.67 5.38
N ARG A 198 3.36 -7.45 5.96
CA ARG A 198 4.08 -6.33 5.33
C ARG A 198 5.56 -6.63 5.15
N LEU A 199 6.20 -7.16 6.18
CA LEU A 199 7.63 -7.51 6.14
C LEU A 199 7.90 -8.69 5.21
N ALA A 200 7.04 -9.69 5.18
CA ALA A 200 7.12 -10.81 4.24
C ALA A 200 6.96 -10.34 2.79
N THR A 201 5.97 -9.47 2.54
CA THR A 201 5.71 -8.90 1.21
C THR A 201 6.93 -8.13 0.69
N ILE A 202 7.55 -7.27 1.50
CA ILE A 202 8.73 -6.50 1.06
C ILE A 202 9.95 -7.40 0.83
N ALA A 203 10.08 -8.50 1.55
CA ALA A 203 11.15 -9.48 1.38
C ALA A 203 10.99 -10.31 0.09
N GLN A 204 9.76 -10.67 -0.26
CA GLN A 204 9.46 -11.50 -1.43
C GLN A 204 9.53 -10.70 -2.75
N ASN A 205 9.16 -9.44 -2.74
CA ASN A 205 9.08 -8.59 -3.92
C ASN A 205 10.37 -7.78 -4.12
N ASN A 206 11.47 -8.45 -4.48
CA ASN A 206 12.78 -7.83 -4.68
C ASN A 206 13.05 -7.34 -6.10
N ASP A 207 12.25 -7.76 -7.07
CA ASP A 207 12.46 -7.43 -8.48
C ASP A 207 12.28 -5.95 -8.78
N LEU A 208 13.05 -5.47 -9.76
CA LEU A 208 12.85 -4.14 -10.33
C LEU A 208 11.50 -4.15 -11.06
N GLY A 209 10.61 -3.20 -10.70
CA GLY A 209 9.24 -3.19 -11.21
C GLY A 209 8.19 -3.79 -10.26
N ALA A 210 8.57 -4.42 -9.15
CA ALA A 210 7.66 -4.96 -8.14
C ALA A 210 6.80 -3.88 -7.44
N GLY A 211 7.00 -2.60 -7.74
CA GLY A 211 6.26 -1.49 -7.11
C GLY A 211 4.74 -1.60 -7.26
N MET A 212 4.26 -2.11 -8.39
CA MET A 212 2.83 -2.34 -8.61
C MET A 212 2.29 -3.45 -7.69
N ALA A 213 2.97 -4.61 -7.63
CA ALA A 213 2.58 -5.71 -6.76
C ALA A 213 2.58 -5.31 -5.28
N VAL A 214 3.60 -4.56 -4.85
CA VAL A 214 3.67 -4.01 -3.49
C VAL A 214 2.51 -3.03 -3.21
N ALA A 215 2.17 -2.15 -4.16
CA ALA A 215 1.08 -1.20 -3.99
C ALA A 215 -0.28 -1.88 -3.95
N MET A 216 -0.49 -2.92 -4.76
CA MET A 216 -1.69 -3.73 -4.74
C MET A 216 -1.82 -4.46 -3.40
N LYS A 217 -0.73 -5.04 -2.90
CA LYS A 217 -0.73 -5.71 -1.60
C LYS A 217 -0.98 -4.72 -0.44
N ASP A 218 -0.42 -3.51 -0.52
CA ASP A 218 -0.70 -2.44 0.45
C ASP A 218 -2.18 -2.01 0.40
N LEU A 219 -2.78 -1.99 -0.79
CA LEU A 219 -4.20 -1.73 -0.99
C LEU A 219 -5.07 -2.83 -0.37
N GLU A 220 -4.75 -4.10 -0.63
CA GLU A 220 -5.44 -5.25 -0.02
C GLU A 220 -5.38 -5.20 1.51
N MET A 221 -4.20 -4.96 2.08
CA MET A 221 -4.03 -4.86 3.55
C MET A 221 -4.78 -3.66 4.16
N ARG A 222 -4.91 -2.56 3.42
CA ARG A 222 -5.64 -1.37 3.86
C ARG A 222 -7.13 -1.44 3.54
N GLY A 223 -7.48 -2.02 2.41
CA GLY A 223 -8.83 -2.03 1.85
C GLY A 223 -9.85 -2.72 2.72
N ALA A 224 -9.39 -3.59 3.61
CA ALA A 224 -10.27 -4.25 4.57
C ALA A 224 -10.76 -3.35 5.70
N GLY A 225 -10.04 -2.28 6.05
CA GLY A 225 -10.34 -1.58 7.29
C GLY A 225 -10.44 -0.05 7.24
N ASN A 226 -10.01 0.64 6.19
CA ASN A 226 -9.68 2.06 6.31
C ASN A 226 -10.33 3.01 5.28
N VAL A 227 -11.15 2.55 4.36
CA VAL A 227 -11.82 3.45 3.39
C VAL A 227 -12.96 4.23 4.05
N LEU A 228 -13.48 3.78 5.17
CA LEU A 228 -14.62 4.41 5.88
C LEU A 228 -14.36 4.79 7.35
N GLY A 229 -13.12 4.88 7.81
CA GLY A 229 -12.80 5.55 9.08
C GLY A 229 -13.38 4.93 10.35
N ALA A 230 -13.56 3.63 10.44
CA ALA A 230 -13.97 2.93 11.66
C ALA A 230 -12.98 1.82 12.01
N GLN A 231 -12.38 1.96 13.17
CA GLN A 231 -11.64 0.89 13.84
C GLN A 231 -12.55 -0.34 13.98
N GLN A 232 -12.27 -1.40 13.24
CA GLN A 232 -12.45 -2.76 13.74
C GLN A 232 -11.90 -3.81 12.78
N SER A 233 -11.17 -4.72 13.34
CA SER A 233 -10.43 -5.87 12.86
C SER A 233 -11.23 -6.87 12.03
N GLY A 234 -10.62 -7.36 10.94
CA GLY A 234 -10.73 -8.75 10.48
C GLY A 234 -12.00 -9.13 9.70
N HIS A 235 -11.82 -9.55 8.45
CA HIS A 235 -12.73 -10.36 7.63
C HIS A 235 -13.77 -9.71 6.69
N ILE A 236 -13.70 -8.39 6.40
CA ILE A 236 -14.64 -7.78 5.41
C ILE A 236 -13.87 -7.06 4.27
N ALA A 237 -12.81 -7.65 3.79
CA ALA A 237 -11.96 -7.00 2.79
C ALA A 237 -12.62 -6.81 1.41
N GLY A 238 -13.52 -7.71 1.03
CA GLY A 238 -14.10 -7.72 -0.33
C GLY A 238 -15.25 -6.73 -0.55
N VAL A 239 -16.05 -6.45 0.47
CA VAL A 239 -17.32 -5.72 0.31
C VAL A 239 -17.15 -4.20 0.34
N GLY A 240 -16.21 -3.68 1.12
CA GLY A 240 -15.98 -2.23 1.23
C GLY A 240 -15.28 -1.61 0.02
N PHE A 241 -14.38 -2.35 -0.63
CA PHE A 241 -13.68 -1.91 -1.82
C PHE A 241 -14.62 -1.83 -3.04
N ASP A 242 -15.47 -2.82 -3.20
CA ASP A 242 -16.45 -2.88 -4.29
C ASP A 242 -17.43 -1.71 -4.24
N LEU A 243 -17.87 -1.32 -3.04
CA LEU A 243 -18.74 -0.17 -2.87
C LEU A 243 -18.05 1.14 -3.26
N TYR A 244 -16.81 1.33 -2.81
CA TYR A 244 -16.02 2.51 -3.16
C TYR A 244 -15.80 2.61 -4.68
N VAL A 245 -15.39 1.51 -5.34
CA VAL A 245 -15.20 1.47 -6.80
C VAL A 245 -16.51 1.77 -7.54
N ARG A 246 -17.64 1.27 -7.05
CA ARG A 246 -18.95 1.53 -7.63
C ARG A 246 -19.38 2.98 -7.47
N LEU A 247 -19.33 3.54 -6.25
CA LEU A 247 -19.69 4.94 -5.99
C LEU A 247 -18.84 5.91 -6.78
N VAL A 248 -17.57 5.62 -6.92
CA VAL A 248 -16.66 6.41 -7.74
C VAL A 248 -16.96 6.23 -9.22
N GLY A 249 -17.28 5.03 -9.68
CA GLY A 249 -17.73 4.74 -11.05
C GLY A 249 -19.01 5.50 -11.41
N GLU A 250 -20.01 5.46 -10.56
CA GLU A 250 -21.29 6.18 -10.71
C GLU A 250 -21.06 7.71 -10.74
N ALA A 251 -20.23 8.24 -9.85
CA ALA A 251 -19.87 9.65 -9.85
C ALA A 251 -19.14 10.09 -11.12
N VAL A 252 -18.30 9.22 -11.68
CA VAL A 252 -17.58 9.49 -12.95
C VAL A 252 -18.51 9.46 -14.16
N GLU A 253 -19.42 8.49 -14.23
CA GLU A 253 -20.41 8.43 -15.30
C GLU A 253 -21.34 9.65 -15.25
N THR A 254 -21.79 10.06 -14.06
CA THR A 254 -22.55 11.29 -13.84
C THR A 254 -21.77 12.52 -14.29
N PHE A 255 -20.47 12.57 -14.01
CA PHE A 255 -19.61 13.69 -14.43
C PHE A 255 -19.37 13.70 -15.96
N LYS A 256 -19.19 12.52 -16.57
CA LYS A 256 -19.04 12.37 -18.03
C LYS A 256 -20.33 12.73 -18.77
N SER A 257 -21.50 12.36 -18.25
CA SER A 257 -22.79 12.73 -18.83
C SER A 257 -23.04 14.24 -18.74
N LEU A 258 -22.71 14.87 -17.62
CA LEU A 258 -22.73 16.33 -17.46
C LEU A 258 -21.76 17.04 -18.43
N ALA A 259 -20.56 16.51 -18.63
CA ALA A 259 -19.58 17.07 -19.57
C ALA A 259 -20.00 16.92 -21.04
N ARG A 260 -20.86 15.95 -21.38
CA ARG A 260 -21.45 15.75 -22.69
C ARG A 260 -22.74 16.56 -22.92
N GLY A 261 -23.17 17.34 -21.90
CA GLY A 261 -24.43 18.11 -21.99
C GLY A 261 -25.69 17.24 -21.89
N GLU A 262 -25.57 16.01 -21.50
CA GLU A 262 -26.70 15.11 -21.22
C GLU A 262 -27.22 15.42 -19.81
N ALA A 263 -28.53 15.54 -19.65
CA ALA A 263 -29.15 15.75 -18.35
C ALA A 263 -28.79 14.54 -17.45
N PRO A 264 -28.33 14.74 -16.21
CA PRO A 264 -28.08 13.63 -15.32
C PRO A 264 -29.39 12.88 -15.11
N THR A 265 -29.44 11.62 -15.51
CA THR A 265 -30.47 10.70 -15.06
C THR A 265 -30.19 10.45 -13.59
N VAL A 266 -30.63 11.38 -12.74
CA VAL A 266 -30.71 11.15 -11.29
C VAL A 266 -31.86 10.15 -11.13
N THR A 267 -31.53 8.88 -11.19
CA THR A 267 -32.36 7.87 -10.55
C THR A 267 -32.14 8.06 -9.05
N ASP A 268 -33.06 8.78 -8.43
CA ASP A 268 -33.08 9.12 -7.00
C ASP A 268 -33.31 7.88 -6.11
N GLU A 269 -33.24 6.69 -6.68
CA GLU A 269 -33.21 5.40 -6.03
C GLU A 269 -31.98 4.61 -6.43
N GLY A 270 -30.80 5.10 -6.04
CA GLY A 270 -29.63 4.22 -5.94
C GLY A 270 -29.99 3.05 -5.01
N PRO A 271 -29.70 1.78 -5.39
CA PRO A 271 -30.08 0.65 -4.56
C PRO A 271 -29.52 0.86 -3.16
N LYS A 272 -30.42 0.89 -2.14
CA LYS A 272 -30.07 1.05 -0.72
C LYS A 272 -28.92 0.13 -0.38
N GLU A 273 -27.86 0.69 0.16
CA GLU A 273 -26.66 -0.03 0.53
C GLU A 273 -26.98 -1.09 1.56
N ILE A 274 -26.57 -2.34 1.30
CA ILE A 274 -26.79 -3.45 2.22
C ILE A 274 -25.46 -3.80 2.87
N ARG A 275 -25.38 -3.58 4.18
CA ARG A 275 -24.23 -3.97 4.98
C ARG A 275 -24.41 -5.42 5.43
N ILE A 276 -23.47 -6.29 5.02
CA ILE A 276 -23.43 -7.69 5.44
C ILE A 276 -22.12 -7.91 6.20
N ASP A 277 -22.22 -8.19 7.50
CA ASP A 277 -21.09 -8.44 8.39
C ASP A 277 -21.25 -9.83 9.01
N LEU A 278 -20.75 -10.83 8.32
CA LEU A 278 -20.79 -12.23 8.71
C LEU A 278 -19.38 -12.79 8.85
N PRO A 279 -19.05 -13.56 9.89
CA PRO A 279 -17.74 -14.17 10.09
C PRO A 279 -17.59 -15.41 9.17
N VAL A 280 -17.56 -15.19 7.87
CA VAL A 280 -17.38 -16.24 6.85
C VAL A 280 -16.14 -15.96 6.02
N ASP A 281 -15.36 -17.00 5.80
CA ASP A 281 -14.21 -16.94 4.90
C ASP A 281 -14.70 -17.08 3.45
N ALA A 282 -14.94 -15.92 2.82
CA ALA A 282 -15.54 -15.78 1.51
C ALA A 282 -14.67 -14.88 0.62
N HIS A 283 -13.81 -15.49 -0.17
CA HIS A 283 -12.89 -14.78 -1.07
C HIS A 283 -12.56 -15.63 -2.31
N ILE A 284 -11.86 -15.06 -3.28
CA ILE A 284 -11.31 -15.77 -4.44
C ILE A 284 -9.85 -16.12 -4.12
N PRO A 285 -9.51 -17.39 -3.87
CA PRO A 285 -8.16 -17.81 -3.55
C PRO A 285 -7.19 -17.53 -4.70
N GLU A 286 -5.95 -17.16 -4.36
CA GLU A 286 -4.86 -17.00 -5.34
C GLU A 286 -4.56 -18.30 -6.08
N ALA A 287 -4.70 -19.43 -5.40
CA ALA A 287 -4.53 -20.76 -6.01
C ALA A 287 -5.60 -21.09 -7.08
N TYR A 288 -6.76 -20.41 -7.05
CA TYR A 288 -7.83 -20.57 -8.03
C TYR A 288 -7.68 -19.61 -9.22
N ILE A 289 -7.39 -18.34 -8.94
CA ILE A 289 -7.08 -17.33 -9.95
C ILE A 289 -5.77 -16.67 -9.53
N ASP A 290 -4.66 -17.02 -10.13
CA ASP A 290 -3.32 -16.53 -9.80
C ASP A 290 -3.13 -15.06 -10.15
N SER A 291 -3.78 -14.59 -11.23
CA SER A 291 -3.73 -13.21 -11.68
C SER A 291 -4.63 -12.32 -10.83
N GLU A 292 -4.02 -11.42 -10.08
CA GLU A 292 -4.71 -10.41 -9.25
C GLU A 292 -5.66 -9.54 -10.08
N ARG A 293 -5.25 -9.14 -11.29
CA ARG A 293 -6.10 -8.38 -12.21
C ARG A 293 -7.39 -9.13 -12.55
N LEU A 294 -7.29 -10.44 -12.79
CA LEU A 294 -8.46 -11.27 -13.11
C LEU A 294 -9.35 -11.48 -11.87
N ARG A 295 -8.76 -11.66 -10.67
CA ARG A 295 -9.54 -11.69 -9.42
C ARG A 295 -10.37 -10.44 -9.24
N LEU A 296 -9.76 -9.26 -9.43
CA LEU A 296 -10.46 -7.98 -9.33
C LEU A 296 -11.56 -7.82 -10.39
N GLU A 297 -11.32 -8.30 -11.60
CA GLU A 297 -12.35 -8.30 -12.65
C GLU A 297 -13.57 -9.12 -12.22
N VAL A 298 -13.35 -10.31 -11.66
CA VAL A 298 -14.41 -11.18 -11.16
C VAL A 298 -15.13 -10.54 -9.97
N TYR A 299 -14.41 -9.95 -9.00
CA TYR A 299 -15.03 -9.22 -7.90
C TYR A 299 -15.92 -8.08 -8.40
N ARG A 300 -15.50 -7.33 -9.42
CA ARG A 300 -16.33 -6.26 -10.03
C ARG A 300 -17.60 -6.83 -10.64
N LYS A 301 -17.52 -7.93 -11.39
CA LYS A 301 -18.69 -8.59 -11.98
C LYS A 301 -19.66 -9.07 -10.91
N LEU A 302 -19.16 -9.68 -9.83
CA LEU A 302 -19.98 -10.09 -8.68
C LEU A 302 -20.65 -8.91 -7.97
N ALA A 303 -19.93 -7.80 -7.81
CA ALA A 303 -20.47 -6.58 -7.19
C ALA A 303 -21.52 -5.89 -8.08
N ALA A 304 -21.35 -5.91 -9.39
CA ALA A 304 -22.25 -5.33 -10.36
C ALA A 304 -23.51 -6.15 -10.59
N SER A 305 -23.51 -7.44 -10.21
CA SER A 305 -24.69 -8.31 -10.37
C SER A 305 -25.88 -7.78 -9.57
N GLN A 306 -27.03 -7.68 -10.21
CA GLN A 306 -28.25 -7.17 -9.58
C GLN A 306 -29.23 -8.27 -9.18
N ASP A 307 -29.15 -9.40 -9.84
CA ASP A 307 -30.03 -10.54 -9.63
C ASP A 307 -29.30 -11.90 -9.74
N ASP A 308 -30.06 -12.98 -9.60
CA ASP A 308 -29.52 -14.34 -9.64
C ASP A 308 -29.11 -14.78 -11.06
N ASP A 309 -29.65 -14.18 -12.11
CA ASP A 309 -29.29 -14.49 -13.50
C ASP A 309 -27.93 -13.89 -13.85
N ASP A 310 -27.67 -12.64 -13.45
CA ASP A 310 -26.36 -12.00 -13.54
C ASP A 310 -25.30 -12.82 -12.80
N LEU A 311 -25.63 -13.25 -11.56
CA LEU A 311 -24.74 -14.04 -10.75
C LEU A 311 -24.42 -15.39 -11.40
N LYS A 312 -25.42 -16.02 -12.01
CA LYS A 312 -25.26 -17.28 -12.75
C LYS A 312 -24.31 -17.13 -13.95
N ALA A 313 -24.43 -16.06 -14.70
CA ALA A 313 -23.53 -15.76 -15.83
C ALA A 313 -22.06 -15.62 -15.37
N VAL A 314 -21.82 -14.96 -14.23
CA VAL A 314 -20.48 -14.86 -13.64
C VAL A 314 -19.96 -16.21 -13.18
N ILE A 315 -20.80 -17.06 -12.59
CA ILE A 315 -20.44 -18.42 -12.17
C ILE A 315 -20.02 -19.26 -13.39
N GLU A 316 -20.83 -19.26 -14.45
CA GLU A 316 -20.55 -20.01 -15.69
C GLU A 316 -19.24 -19.56 -16.33
N GLU A 317 -18.98 -18.25 -16.36
CA GLU A 317 -17.70 -17.69 -16.83
C GLU A 317 -16.51 -18.15 -15.96
N MET A 318 -16.66 -18.15 -14.63
CA MET A 318 -15.60 -18.58 -13.73
C MET A 318 -15.27 -20.05 -13.88
N GLU A 319 -16.30 -20.91 -13.97
CA GLU A 319 -16.12 -22.35 -14.15
C GLU A 319 -15.48 -22.68 -15.51
N ASP A 320 -15.89 -21.98 -16.57
CA ASP A 320 -15.33 -22.16 -17.92
C ASP A 320 -13.85 -21.76 -18.00
N ARG A 321 -13.50 -20.64 -17.39
CA ARG A 321 -12.13 -20.08 -17.47
C ARG A 321 -11.14 -20.63 -16.47
N PHE A 322 -11.59 -20.97 -15.27
CA PHE A 322 -10.71 -21.29 -14.14
C PHE A 322 -10.98 -22.68 -13.53
N GLY A 323 -12.00 -23.39 -14.02
CA GLY A 323 -12.37 -24.71 -13.52
C GLY A 323 -13.31 -24.68 -12.31
N PRO A 324 -13.48 -25.83 -11.63
CA PRO A 324 -14.49 -25.96 -10.56
C PRO A 324 -14.24 -25.01 -9.40
N LEU A 325 -15.35 -24.43 -8.89
CA LEU A 325 -15.33 -23.42 -7.85
C LEU A 325 -14.85 -23.97 -6.51
N PRO A 326 -13.83 -23.39 -5.86
CA PRO A 326 -13.43 -23.76 -4.51
C PRO A 326 -14.46 -23.31 -3.46
N GLN A 327 -14.37 -23.86 -2.26
CA GLN A 327 -15.35 -23.65 -1.20
C GLN A 327 -15.46 -22.18 -0.74
N GLU A 328 -14.35 -21.44 -0.78
CA GLU A 328 -14.28 -20.03 -0.43
C GLU A 328 -15.08 -19.19 -1.44
N VAL A 329 -15.00 -19.53 -2.72
CA VAL A 329 -15.78 -18.89 -3.79
C VAL A 329 -17.27 -19.23 -3.66
N LEU A 330 -17.63 -20.47 -3.35
CA LEU A 330 -19.03 -20.85 -3.11
C LEU A 330 -19.65 -20.07 -1.95
N ARG A 331 -18.88 -19.82 -0.89
CA ARG A 331 -19.30 -18.94 0.21
C ARG A 331 -19.48 -17.50 -0.23
N LEU A 332 -18.54 -16.98 -1.06
CA LEU A 332 -18.64 -15.64 -1.63
C LEU A 332 -19.92 -15.46 -2.46
N LEU A 333 -20.24 -16.43 -3.30
CA LEU A 333 -21.47 -16.45 -4.09
C LEU A 333 -22.73 -16.53 -3.21
N SER A 334 -22.67 -17.27 -2.09
CA SER A 334 -23.76 -17.32 -1.12
C SER A 334 -23.99 -15.96 -0.45
N VAL A 335 -22.92 -15.21 -0.13
CA VAL A 335 -23.01 -13.84 0.38
C VAL A 335 -23.61 -12.90 -0.67
N ALA A 336 -23.21 -13.04 -1.95
CA ALA A 336 -23.80 -12.25 -3.04
C ALA A 336 -25.31 -12.52 -3.21
N ARG A 337 -25.74 -13.78 -3.16
CA ARG A 337 -27.17 -14.13 -3.17
C ARG A 337 -27.92 -13.57 -1.96
N LEU A 338 -27.34 -13.66 -0.77
CA LEU A 338 -27.93 -13.07 0.44
C LEU A 338 -28.13 -11.57 0.28
N ARG A 339 -27.19 -10.87 -0.38
CA ARG A 339 -27.31 -9.43 -0.69
C ARG A 339 -28.51 -9.15 -1.62
N HIS A 340 -28.71 -9.96 -2.67
CA HIS A 340 -29.87 -9.81 -3.55
C HIS A 340 -31.19 -10.03 -2.80
N GLN A 341 -31.23 -11.05 -1.93
CA GLN A 341 -32.42 -11.34 -1.12
C GLN A 341 -32.70 -10.22 -0.11
N ALA A 342 -31.67 -9.71 0.57
CA ALA A 342 -31.78 -8.61 1.51
C ALA A 342 -32.29 -7.34 0.81
N ARG A 343 -31.82 -7.06 -0.41
CA ARG A 343 -32.32 -5.93 -1.22
C ARG A 343 -33.80 -6.07 -1.55
N ARG A 344 -34.24 -7.26 -1.96
CA ARG A 344 -35.67 -7.54 -2.23
C ARG A 344 -36.53 -7.42 -0.97
N ALA A 345 -35.98 -7.75 0.18
CA ALA A 345 -36.70 -7.70 1.48
C ALA A 345 -36.61 -6.31 2.16
N GLY A 346 -35.95 -5.31 1.54
CA GLY A 346 -35.77 -3.98 2.14
C GLY A 346 -34.83 -3.95 3.36
N VAL A 347 -34.03 -5.00 3.57
CA VAL A 347 -33.06 -5.09 4.68
C VAL A 347 -31.79 -4.35 4.27
N SER A 348 -31.31 -3.41 5.11
CA SER A 348 -30.08 -2.65 4.88
C SER A 348 -28.87 -3.18 5.65
N ASP A 349 -29.09 -3.88 6.77
CA ASP A 349 -28.01 -4.36 7.62
C ASP A 349 -28.21 -5.81 8.05
N ILE A 350 -27.18 -6.63 7.87
CA ILE A 350 -27.12 -8.00 8.38
C ILE A 350 -25.82 -8.13 9.17
N THR A 351 -25.92 -8.25 10.49
CA THR A 351 -24.74 -8.28 11.38
C THR A 351 -24.83 -9.40 12.39
N VAL A 352 -23.67 -9.90 12.83
CA VAL A 352 -23.59 -10.91 13.90
C VAL A 352 -23.27 -10.24 15.23
N GLN A 353 -24.09 -10.53 16.25
CA GLN A 353 -23.84 -10.15 17.64
C GLN A 353 -23.83 -11.41 18.54
N GLY A 354 -22.62 -11.85 18.89
CA GLY A 354 -22.42 -13.11 19.60
C GLY A 354 -22.90 -14.31 18.76
N THR A 355 -23.95 -15.02 19.22
CA THR A 355 -24.55 -16.17 18.52
C THR A 355 -25.78 -15.81 17.70
N ARG A 356 -26.12 -14.53 17.58
CA ARG A 356 -27.37 -14.09 16.92
C ARG A 356 -27.06 -13.27 15.69
N ILE A 357 -27.83 -13.49 14.61
CA ILE A 357 -27.80 -12.66 13.40
C ILE A 357 -28.92 -11.63 13.52
N LYS A 358 -28.59 -10.36 13.35
CA LYS A 358 -29.53 -9.24 13.32
C LYS A 358 -29.75 -8.76 11.91
N PHE A 359 -30.97 -8.50 11.55
CA PHE A 359 -31.44 -7.88 10.32
C PHE A 359 -32.07 -6.53 10.66
N HIS A 360 -31.75 -5.46 9.90
CA HIS A 360 -32.33 -4.14 10.14
C HIS A 360 -32.42 -3.34 8.81
N PRO A 361 -33.49 -2.59 8.58
CA PRO A 361 -34.80 -2.73 9.23
C PRO A 361 -35.49 -4.01 8.78
N VAL A 362 -36.36 -4.56 9.61
CA VAL A 362 -37.29 -5.63 9.24
C VAL A 362 -38.70 -5.05 9.42
N GLU A 363 -39.37 -4.73 8.34
CA GLU A 363 -40.81 -4.48 8.37
C GLU A 363 -41.49 -5.86 8.33
N LEU A 364 -42.00 -6.29 9.46
CA LEU A 364 -42.83 -7.50 9.51
C LEU A 364 -44.21 -7.11 8.97
N PRO A 365 -44.81 -7.94 8.10
CA PRO A 365 -46.17 -7.72 7.60
C PRO A 365 -47.25 -7.74 8.67
#